data_f56780097d5510d7a5f640dcd560a6fe
#
_entry.id   f56780097d5510d7a5f640dcd560a6fe
#
_cell.length_a   1.000
_cell.length_b   1.000
_cell.length_c   1.000
_cell.angle_alpha   90.00
_cell.angle_beta   90.00
_cell.angle_gamma   90.00
#
_symmetry.space_group_name_H-M   'P 1'
#
loop_
_entity.id
_entity.type
_entity.pdbx_description
1 polymer ?
#
loop_
_entity_poly.entity_id
_entity_poly.type
_entity_poly.pdbx_seq_one_letter_code
_entity_poly.pdbx_strand_id
1 'polypeptide(L)'
;WHIECSCISMKHLGEDLDIHAGGIDNAFPHHTNEIAQSESYLGHKWCNYWFHVHHLNTDTGKMSKSKGEFLTVSLLESKGYDPMAYRLFCLQSHYRRNLVFSWENLDNAAVAYEKLIAKIATLKKDGEVDQEALNKLKERFVGALNGDLNTSLAVTALYDVLKAKCHDATKLAALA
;
A
#
# COMPACT_ATOMS: atom_id res chain seq x y z
N TRP A 1 -12.07 6.48 24.76
CA TRP A 1 -11.45 6.48 23.43
C TRP A 1 -10.34 5.42 23.35
N HIS A 2 -9.17 5.63 23.95
CA HIS A 2 -8.04 4.71 23.85
C HIS A 2 -8.32 3.35 24.49
N ILE A 3 -8.95 3.31 25.65
CA ILE A 3 -9.29 2.08 26.38
C ILE A 3 -10.28 1.20 25.61
N GLU A 4 -11.14 1.80 24.79
CA GLU A 4 -12.06 1.05 23.93
C GLU A 4 -11.29 0.22 22.91
N CYS A 5 -10.31 0.81 22.25
CA CYS A 5 -9.45 0.12 21.28
C CYS A 5 -8.64 -1.00 21.95
N SER A 6 -8.04 -0.74 23.11
CA SER A 6 -7.34 -1.76 23.91
C SER A 6 -8.25 -2.94 24.24
N CYS A 7 -9.45 -2.67 24.80
CA CYS A 7 -10.39 -3.71 25.20
C CYS A 7 -10.94 -4.49 24.00
N ILE A 8 -11.29 -3.82 22.90
CA ILE A 8 -11.82 -4.45 21.69
C ILE A 8 -10.74 -5.35 21.05
N SER A 9 -9.52 -4.84 20.94
CA SER A 9 -8.40 -5.62 20.39
C SER A 9 -8.12 -6.87 21.22
N MET A 10 -8.00 -6.74 22.54
CA MET A 10 -7.75 -7.90 23.42
C MET A 10 -8.91 -8.91 23.36
N LYS A 11 -10.15 -8.43 23.30
CA LYS A 11 -11.33 -9.32 23.25
C LYS A 11 -11.39 -10.16 21.98
N HIS A 12 -10.97 -9.61 20.84
CA HIS A 12 -11.16 -10.27 19.54
C HIS A 12 -9.88 -10.87 18.96
N LEU A 13 -8.71 -10.34 19.33
CA LEU A 13 -7.42 -10.72 18.76
C LEU A 13 -6.48 -11.35 19.80
N GLY A 14 -6.83 -11.28 21.10
CA GLY A 14 -5.99 -11.81 22.19
C GLY A 14 -5.08 -10.76 22.81
N GLU A 15 -4.24 -11.23 23.71
CA GLU A 15 -3.39 -10.38 24.55
C GLU A 15 -2.03 -10.05 23.90
N ASP A 16 -1.72 -10.69 22.80
CA ASP A 16 -0.52 -10.45 21.98
C ASP A 16 -0.94 -10.03 20.56
N LEU A 17 -0.58 -8.83 20.14
CA LEU A 17 -0.80 -8.35 18.79
C LEU A 17 0.48 -8.39 17.96
N ASP A 18 0.40 -8.92 16.76
CA ASP A 18 1.52 -8.84 15.82
C ASP A 18 1.66 -7.43 15.28
N ILE A 19 0.58 -6.85 14.76
CA ILE A 19 0.58 -5.53 14.11
C ILE A 19 -0.62 -4.72 14.59
N HIS A 20 -0.38 -3.46 14.98
CA HIS A 20 -1.40 -2.45 15.21
C HIS A 20 -1.16 -1.25 14.30
N ALA A 21 -2.17 -0.87 13.52
CA ALA A 21 -2.03 0.14 12.48
C ALA A 21 -2.96 1.34 12.70
N GLY A 22 -2.51 2.51 12.25
CA GLY A 22 -3.32 3.73 12.28
C GLY A 22 -2.74 4.85 11.42
N GLY A 23 -3.39 6.00 11.44
CA GLY A 23 -2.82 7.23 10.88
C GLY A 23 -1.65 7.73 11.73
N ILE A 24 -0.78 8.55 11.15
CA ILE A 24 0.38 9.12 11.86
C ILE A 24 -0.05 9.95 13.08
N ASP A 25 -1.24 10.53 13.07
CA ASP A 25 -1.83 11.28 14.17
C ASP A 25 -2.23 10.38 15.36
N ASN A 26 -2.40 9.08 15.15
CA ASN A 26 -2.64 8.13 16.23
C ASN A 26 -1.36 7.75 17.00
N ALA A 27 -0.17 7.99 16.48
CA ALA A 27 1.07 7.65 17.16
C ALA A 27 1.12 8.33 18.56
N PHE A 28 0.68 9.59 18.62
CA PHE A 28 0.54 10.34 19.86
C PHE A 28 -0.72 11.24 19.80
N PRO A 29 -1.56 11.23 20.85
CA PRO A 29 -1.43 10.46 22.10
C PRO A 29 -2.13 9.09 22.09
N HIS A 30 -2.84 8.71 20.99
CA HIS A 30 -3.77 7.57 20.99
C HIS A 30 -3.05 6.23 21.26
N HIS A 31 -2.16 5.82 20.37
CA HIS A 31 -1.44 4.54 20.53
C HIS A 31 -0.50 4.54 21.75
N THR A 32 0.09 5.69 22.09
CA THR A 32 0.90 5.81 23.33
C THR A 32 0.07 5.50 24.57
N ASN A 33 -1.18 5.95 24.61
CA ASN A 33 -2.11 5.66 25.70
C ASN A 33 -2.58 4.21 25.67
N GLU A 34 -2.82 3.63 24.49
CA GLU A 34 -3.14 2.20 24.37
C GLU A 34 -1.99 1.33 24.90
N ILE A 35 -0.75 1.64 24.59
CA ILE A 35 0.42 0.96 25.12
C ILE A 35 0.42 1.04 26.65
N ALA A 36 0.30 2.25 27.21
CA ALA A 36 0.32 2.44 28.64
C ALA A 36 -0.80 1.66 29.37
N GLN A 37 -2.01 1.66 28.81
CA GLN A 37 -3.16 0.95 29.37
C GLN A 37 -3.04 -0.56 29.25
N SER A 38 -2.71 -1.06 28.05
CA SER A 38 -2.64 -2.47 27.77
C SER A 38 -1.47 -3.15 28.48
N GLU A 39 -0.28 -2.58 28.40
CA GLU A 39 0.92 -3.16 29.01
C GLU A 39 0.90 -3.07 30.55
N SER A 40 0.27 -2.04 31.12
CA SER A 40 0.05 -1.96 32.57
C SER A 40 -0.93 -3.03 33.06
N TYR A 41 -1.94 -3.38 32.27
CA TYR A 41 -2.89 -4.45 32.61
C TYR A 41 -2.29 -5.83 32.42
N LEU A 42 -1.60 -6.06 31.32
CA LEU A 42 -1.07 -7.38 30.94
C LEU A 42 0.25 -7.73 31.64
N GLY A 43 1.04 -6.72 32.00
CA GLY A 43 2.37 -6.93 32.59
C GLY A 43 3.45 -7.33 31.58
N HIS A 44 3.15 -7.28 30.28
CA HIS A 44 4.09 -7.57 29.20
C HIS A 44 3.86 -6.67 27.99
N LYS A 45 4.75 -6.72 26.99
CA LYS A 45 4.62 -5.98 25.74
C LYS A 45 3.39 -6.47 24.97
N TRP A 46 2.48 -5.55 24.63
CA TRP A 46 1.21 -5.88 24.00
C TRP A 46 1.27 -6.06 22.50
N CYS A 47 2.01 -5.18 21.78
CA CYS A 47 2.06 -5.19 20.32
C CYS A 47 3.50 -5.17 19.81
N ASN A 48 3.81 -6.05 18.84
CA ASN A 48 5.14 -6.18 18.28
C ASN A 48 5.48 -5.08 17.30
N TYR A 49 4.57 -4.74 16.38
CA TYR A 49 4.79 -3.77 15.31
C TYR A 49 3.68 -2.72 15.28
N TRP A 50 4.09 -1.44 15.34
CA TRP A 50 3.23 -0.29 15.21
C TRP A 50 3.40 0.30 13.81
N PHE A 51 2.30 0.36 13.03
CA PHE A 51 2.34 0.79 11.64
C PHE A 51 1.54 2.08 11.48
N HIS A 52 2.23 3.17 11.10
CA HIS A 52 1.61 4.48 10.95
C HIS A 52 1.70 4.98 9.52
N VAL A 53 0.55 5.31 8.93
CA VAL A 53 0.43 5.79 7.55
C VAL A 53 0.17 7.29 7.55
N HIS A 54 0.90 8.04 6.69
CA HIS A 54 0.63 9.45 6.48
C HIS A 54 -0.69 9.66 5.74
N HIS A 55 -1.31 10.83 5.96
CA HIS A 55 -2.61 11.15 5.39
C HIS A 55 -2.56 11.35 3.87
N LEU A 56 -3.68 11.00 3.24
CA LEU A 56 -4.02 11.49 1.93
C LEU A 56 -4.57 12.91 2.08
N ASN A 57 -3.89 13.87 1.48
CA ASN A 57 -4.29 15.28 1.46
C ASN A 57 -4.84 15.65 0.08
N THR A 58 -5.54 16.79 0.01
CA THR A 58 -5.88 17.44 -1.25
C THR A 58 -5.07 18.71 -1.39
N ASP A 59 -5.07 19.33 -2.57
CA ASP A 59 -4.41 20.62 -2.82
C ASP A 59 -4.87 21.73 -1.87
N THR A 60 -6.09 21.58 -1.33
CA THR A 60 -6.69 22.54 -0.38
C THR A 60 -6.48 22.13 1.08
N GLY A 61 -5.67 21.10 1.35
CA GLY A 61 -5.34 20.57 2.67
C GLY A 61 -6.04 19.26 3.03
N LYS A 62 -6.27 19.02 4.32
CA LYS A 62 -6.86 17.75 4.80
C LYS A 62 -8.28 17.58 4.27
N MET A 63 -8.54 16.43 3.66
CA MET A 63 -9.86 16.04 3.18
C MET A 63 -10.82 15.90 4.36
N SER A 64 -11.92 16.66 4.38
CA SER A 64 -12.90 16.58 5.46
C SER A 64 -14.33 16.46 4.92
N LYS A 65 -15.17 15.69 5.63
CA LYS A 65 -16.58 15.52 5.31
C LYS A 65 -17.39 16.83 5.27
N SER A 66 -16.94 17.85 5.98
CA SER A 66 -17.64 19.13 6.14
C SER A 66 -17.55 20.07 4.93
N LYS A 67 -16.69 19.79 3.94
CA LYS A 67 -16.47 20.65 2.75
C LYS A 67 -17.23 20.19 1.49
N GLY A 68 -18.18 19.26 1.60
CA GLY A 68 -19.17 18.97 0.55
C GLY A 68 -18.75 17.98 -0.55
N GLU A 69 -17.47 17.78 -0.84
CA GLU A 69 -17.01 16.74 -1.76
C GLU A 69 -16.23 15.66 -1.01
N PHE A 70 -16.94 14.62 -0.64
CA PHE A 70 -16.30 13.44 -0.05
C PHE A 70 -15.83 12.52 -1.18
N LEU A 71 -14.52 12.47 -1.41
CA LEU A 71 -13.91 11.58 -2.40
C LEU A 71 -14.05 10.13 -1.92
N THR A 72 -14.97 9.40 -2.52
CA THR A 72 -15.15 7.96 -2.32
C THR A 72 -14.68 7.21 -3.56
N VAL A 73 -14.39 5.92 -3.41
CA VAL A 73 -14.08 5.05 -4.58
C VAL A 73 -15.28 5.06 -5.55
N SER A 74 -16.51 5.00 -5.05
CA SER A 74 -17.71 5.07 -5.89
C SER A 74 -17.81 6.36 -6.72
N LEU A 75 -17.32 7.49 -6.20
CA LEU A 75 -17.23 8.73 -6.97
C LEU A 75 -16.22 8.60 -8.11
N LEU A 76 -15.08 7.95 -7.88
CA LEU A 76 -14.08 7.71 -8.92
C LEU A 76 -14.67 6.83 -10.03
N GLU A 77 -15.36 5.75 -9.66
CA GLU A 77 -16.05 4.86 -10.61
C GLU A 77 -17.12 5.61 -11.42
N SER A 78 -17.92 6.46 -10.77
CA SER A 78 -18.94 7.27 -11.45
C SER A 78 -18.35 8.28 -12.44
N LYS A 79 -17.09 8.66 -12.26
CA LYS A 79 -16.32 9.51 -13.18
C LYS A 79 -15.55 8.70 -14.24
N GLY A 80 -15.68 7.36 -14.24
CA GLY A 80 -15.08 6.48 -15.22
C GLY A 80 -13.66 5.99 -14.89
N TYR A 81 -13.17 6.24 -13.66
CA TYR A 81 -11.87 5.72 -13.25
C TYR A 81 -11.96 4.26 -12.79
N ASP A 82 -10.98 3.46 -13.20
CA ASP A 82 -10.77 2.13 -12.62
C ASP A 82 -10.24 2.27 -11.18
N PRO A 83 -10.86 1.62 -10.17
CA PRO A 83 -10.35 1.60 -8.81
C PRO A 83 -8.89 1.15 -8.68
N MET A 84 -8.43 0.28 -9.60
CA MET A 84 -7.04 -0.17 -9.63
C MET A 84 -6.06 0.92 -10.05
N ALA A 85 -6.50 1.89 -10.86
CA ALA A 85 -5.70 3.08 -11.16
C ALA A 85 -5.47 3.92 -9.90
N TYR A 86 -6.51 4.10 -9.07
CA TYR A 86 -6.37 4.75 -7.76
C TYR A 86 -5.47 3.96 -6.81
N ARG A 87 -5.57 2.63 -6.81
CA ARG A 87 -4.65 1.78 -6.03
C ARG A 87 -3.20 1.98 -6.48
N LEU A 88 -2.95 2.03 -7.79
CA LEU A 88 -1.60 2.31 -8.32
C LEU A 88 -1.12 3.69 -7.88
N PHE A 89 -1.96 4.73 -7.96
CA PHE A 89 -1.67 6.07 -7.46
C PHE A 89 -1.18 6.04 -6.00
N CYS A 90 -1.89 5.32 -5.12
CA CYS A 90 -1.50 5.19 -3.72
C CYS A 90 -0.16 4.44 -3.56
N LEU A 91 0.07 3.36 -4.33
CA LEU A 91 1.28 2.55 -4.24
C LEU A 91 2.54 3.23 -4.81
N GLN A 92 2.38 4.26 -5.63
CA GLN A 92 3.50 5.06 -6.15
C GLN A 92 4.15 5.96 -5.10
N SER A 93 3.54 6.12 -3.93
CA SER A 93 4.11 6.85 -2.80
C SER A 93 4.41 5.91 -1.63
N HIS A 94 5.49 6.21 -0.90
CA HIS A 94 5.80 5.49 0.33
C HIS A 94 4.82 5.90 1.44
N TYR A 95 4.33 4.95 2.25
CA TYR A 95 3.32 5.19 3.29
C TYR A 95 3.77 6.21 4.37
N ARG A 96 5.09 6.42 4.54
CA ARG A 96 5.66 7.45 5.44
C ARG A 96 5.72 8.84 4.81
N ARG A 97 5.15 9.06 3.65
CA ARG A 97 5.07 10.36 2.98
C ARG A 97 3.64 10.80 2.81
N ASN A 98 3.43 12.11 2.92
CA ASN A 98 2.14 12.69 2.57
C ASN A 98 1.86 12.44 1.08
N LEU A 99 0.69 11.91 0.80
CA LEU A 99 0.19 11.76 -0.56
C LEU A 99 -0.82 12.87 -0.84
N VAL A 100 -0.61 13.60 -1.93
CA VAL A 100 -1.52 14.68 -2.34
C VAL A 100 -2.36 14.19 -3.51
N PHE A 101 -3.67 14.11 -3.28
CA PHE A 101 -4.65 13.80 -4.31
C PHE A 101 -4.94 15.06 -5.12
N SER A 102 -4.84 14.93 -6.44
CA SER A 102 -5.45 15.82 -7.42
C SER A 102 -6.00 14.97 -8.56
N TRP A 103 -6.97 15.50 -9.29
CA TRP A 103 -7.50 14.83 -10.47
C TRP A 103 -6.40 14.59 -11.51
N GLU A 104 -5.51 15.56 -11.72
CA GLU A 104 -4.36 15.43 -12.61
C GLU A 104 -3.43 14.26 -12.20
N ASN A 105 -3.14 14.12 -10.91
CA ASN A 105 -2.32 13.01 -10.41
C ASN A 105 -3.01 11.67 -10.61
N LEU A 106 -4.33 11.61 -10.45
CA LEU A 106 -5.11 10.40 -10.72
C LEU A 106 -5.15 10.08 -12.22
N ASP A 107 -5.33 11.08 -13.09
CA ASP A 107 -5.26 10.92 -14.55
C ASP A 107 -3.92 10.31 -14.99
N ASN A 108 -2.82 10.84 -14.45
CA ASN A 108 -1.48 10.32 -14.71
C ASN A 108 -1.34 8.85 -14.27
N ALA A 109 -1.89 8.50 -13.13
CA ALA A 109 -1.88 7.12 -12.63
C ALA A 109 -2.78 6.19 -13.48
N ALA A 110 -3.93 6.68 -13.93
CA ALA A 110 -4.84 5.94 -14.82
C ALA A 110 -4.17 5.61 -16.16
N VAL A 111 -3.55 6.60 -16.80
CA VAL A 111 -2.77 6.40 -18.04
C VAL A 111 -1.61 5.43 -17.81
N ALA A 112 -0.93 5.51 -16.67
CA ALA A 112 0.16 4.60 -16.34
C ALA A 112 -0.35 3.17 -16.15
N TYR A 113 -1.50 3.00 -15.47
CA TYR A 113 -2.15 1.72 -15.27
C TYR A 113 -2.59 1.07 -16.59
N GLU A 114 -3.28 1.82 -17.44
CA GLU A 114 -3.70 1.35 -18.78
C GLU A 114 -2.50 0.87 -19.62
N LYS A 115 -1.43 1.66 -19.66
CA LYS A 115 -0.20 1.29 -20.35
C LYS A 115 0.46 0.04 -19.78
N LEU A 116 0.40 -0.13 -18.46
CA LEU A 116 0.92 -1.31 -17.78
C LEU A 116 0.13 -2.56 -18.20
N ILE A 117 -1.19 -2.51 -18.09
CA ILE A 117 -2.08 -3.64 -18.48
C ILE A 117 -1.93 -3.96 -19.96
N ALA A 118 -1.90 -2.95 -20.84
CA ALA A 118 -1.70 -3.15 -22.26
C ALA A 118 -0.37 -3.87 -22.58
N LYS A 119 0.72 -3.49 -21.89
CA LYS A 119 2.01 -4.17 -22.04
C LYS A 119 1.98 -5.62 -21.55
N ILE A 120 1.35 -5.88 -20.40
CA ILE A 120 1.20 -7.25 -19.89
C ILE A 120 0.39 -8.10 -20.87
N ALA A 121 -0.66 -7.54 -21.46
CA ALA A 121 -1.50 -8.24 -22.44
C ALA A 121 -0.77 -8.61 -23.75
N THR A 122 0.36 -7.96 -24.05
CA THR A 122 1.18 -8.32 -25.23
C THR A 122 2.13 -9.51 -24.98
N LEU A 123 2.33 -9.91 -23.72
CA LEU A 123 3.21 -11.02 -23.38
C LEU A 123 2.61 -12.35 -23.86
N LYS A 124 3.44 -13.17 -24.47
CA LYS A 124 3.06 -14.48 -24.99
C LYS A 124 3.45 -15.59 -24.01
N LYS A 125 2.61 -16.64 -23.93
CA LYS A 125 2.94 -17.83 -23.14
C LYS A 125 3.86 -18.76 -23.97
N ASP A 126 5.00 -18.24 -24.44
CA ASP A 126 5.99 -18.94 -25.20
C ASP A 126 7.36 -18.95 -24.53
N GLY A 127 8.16 -19.96 -24.84
CA GLY A 127 9.47 -20.17 -24.24
C GLY A 127 9.44 -20.87 -22.91
N GLU A 128 10.63 -21.17 -22.40
CA GLU A 128 10.83 -21.78 -21.09
C GLU A 128 11.06 -20.69 -20.03
N VAL A 129 10.70 -20.99 -18.80
CA VAL A 129 10.95 -20.12 -17.66
C VAL A 129 12.43 -20.22 -17.28
N ASP A 130 13.17 -19.14 -17.44
CA ASP A 130 14.51 -18.97 -16.88
C ASP A 130 14.42 -18.74 -15.37
N GLN A 131 14.76 -19.76 -14.60
CA GLN A 131 14.63 -19.74 -13.14
C GLN A 131 15.60 -18.74 -12.48
N GLU A 132 16.79 -18.53 -13.06
CA GLU A 132 17.76 -17.56 -12.53
C GLU A 132 17.25 -16.13 -12.74
N ALA A 133 16.78 -15.82 -13.94
CA ALA A 133 16.18 -14.52 -14.22
C ALA A 133 14.92 -14.26 -13.38
N LEU A 134 14.06 -15.27 -13.22
CA LEU A 134 12.87 -15.19 -12.36
C LEU A 134 13.24 -14.86 -10.92
N ASN A 135 14.20 -15.58 -10.35
CA ASN A 135 14.64 -15.35 -8.97
C ASN A 135 15.17 -13.91 -8.78
N LYS A 136 16.02 -13.42 -9.72
CA LYS A 136 16.55 -12.05 -9.65
C LYS A 136 15.43 -10.99 -9.71
N LEU A 137 14.41 -11.20 -10.53
CA LEU A 137 13.28 -10.28 -10.63
C LEU A 137 12.44 -10.28 -9.33
N LYS A 138 12.18 -11.47 -8.77
CA LYS A 138 11.48 -11.60 -7.48
C LYS A 138 12.27 -11.01 -6.32
N GLU A 139 13.56 -11.25 -6.26
CA GLU A 139 14.45 -10.67 -5.22
C GLU A 139 14.41 -9.14 -5.20
N ARG A 140 14.39 -8.50 -6.36
CA ARG A 140 14.27 -7.02 -6.44
C ARG A 140 12.94 -6.52 -5.88
N PHE A 141 11.83 -7.19 -6.21
CA PHE A 141 10.51 -6.84 -5.70
C PHE A 141 10.42 -7.07 -4.19
N VAL A 142 10.81 -8.25 -3.72
CA VAL A 142 10.82 -8.60 -2.30
C VAL A 142 11.77 -7.69 -1.52
N GLY A 143 12.96 -7.40 -2.07
CA GLY A 143 13.92 -6.48 -1.47
C GLY A 143 13.37 -5.06 -1.28
N ALA A 144 12.55 -4.57 -2.23
CA ALA A 144 11.86 -3.29 -2.08
C ALA A 144 10.84 -3.32 -0.93
N LEU A 145 10.07 -4.41 -0.80
CA LEU A 145 9.10 -4.57 0.30
C LEU A 145 9.77 -4.79 1.65
N ASN A 146 10.86 -5.55 1.70
CA ASN A 146 11.67 -5.74 2.91
C ASN A 146 12.33 -4.42 3.38
N GLY A 147 12.52 -3.46 2.47
CA GLY A 147 13.00 -2.12 2.76
C GLY A 147 11.88 -1.19 3.26
N ASP A 148 11.21 -1.57 4.35
CA ASP A 148 10.14 -0.78 4.99
C ASP A 148 8.91 -0.57 4.06
N LEU A 149 8.47 -1.64 3.41
CA LEU A 149 7.32 -1.64 2.50
C LEU A 149 7.40 -0.54 1.42
N ASN A 150 8.56 -0.38 0.80
CA ASN A 150 8.76 0.62 -0.25
C ASN A 150 8.02 0.24 -1.54
N THR A 151 6.71 0.49 -1.54
CA THR A 151 5.82 0.16 -2.66
C THR A 151 6.17 0.92 -3.93
N SER A 152 6.68 2.15 -3.82
CA SER A 152 7.15 2.93 -4.96
C SER A 152 8.29 2.21 -5.70
N LEU A 153 9.25 1.66 -4.95
CA LEU A 153 10.34 0.87 -5.51
C LEU A 153 9.85 -0.50 -6.02
N ALA A 154 8.89 -1.12 -5.33
CA ALA A 154 8.27 -2.37 -5.78
C ALA A 154 7.52 -2.20 -7.11
N VAL A 155 6.80 -1.10 -7.30
CA VAL A 155 6.17 -0.74 -8.59
C VAL A 155 7.24 -0.54 -9.66
N THR A 156 8.38 0.06 -9.34
CA THR A 156 9.51 0.17 -10.27
C THR A 156 10.03 -1.21 -10.68
N ALA A 157 10.19 -2.13 -9.72
CA ALA A 157 10.62 -3.51 -10.00
C ALA A 157 9.63 -4.23 -10.92
N LEU A 158 8.31 -4.00 -10.79
CA LEU A 158 7.29 -4.53 -11.68
C LEU A 158 7.48 -4.03 -13.12
N TYR A 159 7.77 -2.74 -13.33
CA TYR A 159 8.11 -2.23 -14.66
C TYR A 159 9.41 -2.81 -15.23
N ASP A 160 10.37 -3.15 -14.37
CA ASP A 160 11.62 -3.78 -14.79
C ASP A 160 11.41 -5.21 -15.28
N VAL A 161 10.41 -5.94 -14.73
CA VAL A 161 9.99 -7.25 -15.29
C VAL A 161 9.65 -7.12 -16.76
N LEU A 162 8.86 -6.11 -17.14
CA LEU A 162 8.45 -5.91 -18.53
C LEU A 162 9.59 -5.52 -19.47
N LYS A 163 10.68 -4.97 -18.94
CA LYS A 163 11.88 -4.56 -19.69
C LYS A 163 12.96 -5.63 -19.69
N ALA A 164 12.81 -6.70 -18.91
CA ALA A 164 13.82 -7.73 -18.77
C ALA A 164 14.10 -8.44 -20.09
N LYS A 165 15.38 -8.75 -20.32
CA LYS A 165 15.84 -9.48 -21.52
C LYS A 165 15.73 -11.00 -21.26
N CYS A 166 14.51 -11.50 -21.12
CA CYS A 166 14.20 -12.91 -20.96
C CYS A 166 12.92 -13.25 -21.72
N HIS A 167 12.62 -14.55 -21.86
CA HIS A 167 11.37 -15.01 -22.49
C HIS A 167 10.14 -14.50 -21.77
N ASP A 168 9.06 -14.30 -22.51
CA ASP A 168 7.80 -13.80 -21.94
C ASP A 168 7.20 -14.76 -20.91
N ALA A 169 7.44 -16.07 -21.03
CA ALA A 169 7.09 -17.05 -19.99
C ALA A 169 7.71 -16.71 -18.62
N THR A 170 8.98 -16.27 -18.60
CA THR A 170 9.66 -15.84 -17.37
C THR A 170 9.03 -14.56 -16.80
N LYS A 171 8.71 -13.57 -17.67
CA LYS A 171 8.04 -12.34 -17.24
C LYS A 171 6.66 -12.63 -16.65
N LEU A 172 5.86 -13.47 -17.31
CA LEU A 172 4.55 -13.88 -16.81
C LEU A 172 4.64 -14.60 -15.46
N ALA A 173 5.64 -15.48 -15.28
CA ALA A 173 5.90 -16.14 -14.01
C ALA A 173 6.35 -15.18 -12.91
N ALA A 174 7.01 -14.07 -13.26
CA ALA A 174 7.41 -13.04 -12.30
C ALA A 174 6.26 -12.07 -11.94
N LEU A 175 5.23 -11.95 -12.78
CA LEU A 175 4.04 -11.13 -12.56
C LEU A 175 2.92 -11.88 -11.82
N ALA A 176 3.00 -13.20 -11.74
CA ALA A 176 2.05 -14.08 -11.02
C ALA A 176 2.40 -14.18 -9.53
#